data_d415c767d068d6cfd1c9e1c06c50e48d
#
_entry.id   d415c767d068d6cfd1c9e1c06c50e48d
#
_cell.length_a   1.000
_cell.length_b   1.000
_cell.length_c   1.000
_cell.angle_alpha   90.00
_cell.angle_beta   90.00
_cell.angle_gamma   90.00
#
_symmetry.space_group_name_H-M   'P 1'
#
loop_
_entity.id
_entity.type
_entity.pdbx_description
1 polymer ?
#
loop_
_entity_poly.entity_id
_entity_poly.type
_entity_poly.pdbx_seq_one_letter_code
_entity_poly.pdbx_strand_id
1 'polypeptide(L)'
;MPPFERIVAEHGPLISRIAMSYEADPALREDLVQQIFLAVWQALPSYRADASLKTFIARIAQNRAISFVTRQIRQPPTAEIPEMIEAEGPDPEESAIHASERRMLVEATRRLPVPQRQVIVLILEGFTYGEISEMLNIAPNALALRLSRAKAALKKMLERTP
;
A
#
# COMPACT_ATOMS: atom_id res chain seq x y z
N MET A 1 5.15 7.61 24.14
CA MET A 1 4.27 7.22 22.98
C MET A 1 3.44 8.43 22.61
N PRO A 2 3.47 8.85 21.35
CA PRO A 2 2.62 9.97 20.93
C PRO A 2 1.13 9.61 21.02
N PRO A 3 0.26 10.58 21.25
CA PRO A 3 -1.18 10.32 21.26
C PRO A 3 -1.67 9.83 19.89
N PHE A 4 -2.73 9.05 19.88
CA PHE A 4 -3.24 8.43 18.67
C PHE A 4 -3.60 9.46 17.58
N GLU A 5 -4.14 10.59 17.97
CA GLU A 5 -4.48 11.67 17.03
C GLU A 5 -3.24 12.16 16.27
N ARG A 6 -2.10 12.21 16.95
CA ARG A 6 -0.84 12.60 16.33
C ARG A 6 -0.36 11.53 15.35
N ILE A 7 -0.54 10.27 15.72
CA ILE A 7 -0.20 9.15 14.84
C ILE A 7 -1.06 9.20 13.58
N VAL A 8 -2.34 9.47 13.70
CA VAL A 8 -3.25 9.61 12.55
C VAL A 8 -2.79 10.76 11.66
N ALA A 9 -2.41 11.90 12.24
CA ALA A 9 -1.95 13.06 11.49
C ALA A 9 -0.64 12.79 10.75
N GLU A 10 0.33 12.17 11.40
CA GLU A 10 1.66 11.94 10.83
C GLU A 10 1.71 10.76 9.87
N HIS A 11 0.97 9.69 10.14
CA HIS A 11 1.04 8.44 9.40
C HIS A 11 -0.22 8.10 8.60
N GLY A 12 -1.25 8.94 8.68
CA GLY A 12 -2.46 8.77 7.90
C GLY A 12 -2.20 8.72 6.40
N PRO A 13 -1.39 9.64 5.85
CA PRO A 13 -1.05 9.60 4.42
C PRO A 13 -0.39 8.29 3.99
N LEU A 14 0.51 7.74 4.78
CA LEU A 14 1.14 6.44 4.52
C LEU A 14 0.07 5.34 4.45
N ILE A 15 -0.82 5.31 5.43
CA ILE A 15 -1.90 4.32 5.49
C ILE A 15 -2.81 4.43 4.27
N SER A 16 -3.17 5.65 3.89
CA SER A 16 -4.03 5.89 2.72
C SER A 16 -3.36 5.43 1.42
N ARG A 17 -2.06 5.70 1.26
CA ARG A 17 -1.33 5.26 0.07
C ARG A 17 -1.22 3.74 -0.01
N ILE A 18 -0.96 3.08 1.11
CA ILE A 18 -0.91 1.62 1.14
C ILE A 18 -2.28 1.05 0.79
N ALA A 19 -3.35 1.57 1.38
CA ALA A 19 -4.72 1.12 1.07
C ALA A 19 -5.04 1.30 -0.42
N MET A 20 -4.65 2.42 -1.01
CA MET A 20 -4.86 2.71 -2.42
C MET A 20 -4.16 1.71 -3.33
N SER A 21 -3.00 1.22 -2.92
CA SER A 21 -2.22 0.22 -3.67
C SER A 21 -2.85 -1.17 -3.65
N TYR A 22 -3.84 -1.40 -2.79
CA TYR A 22 -4.52 -2.68 -2.68
C TYR A 22 -5.99 -2.64 -3.09
N GLU A 23 -6.67 -1.53 -2.91
CA GLU A 23 -8.11 -1.43 -3.18
C GLU A 23 -8.43 -0.22 -4.03
N ALA A 24 -9.05 -0.47 -5.19
CA ALA A 24 -9.41 0.58 -6.13
C ALA A 24 -10.75 1.24 -5.81
N ASP A 25 -11.70 0.49 -5.23
CA ASP A 25 -13.01 1.03 -4.91
C ASP A 25 -12.91 1.99 -3.74
N PRO A 26 -13.31 3.27 -3.93
CA PRO A 26 -13.20 4.28 -2.87
C PRO A 26 -13.93 3.93 -1.58
N ALA A 27 -15.12 3.34 -1.67
CA ALA A 27 -15.89 2.97 -0.48
C ALA A 27 -15.22 1.83 0.28
N LEU A 28 -14.76 0.80 -0.43
CA LEU A 28 -14.04 -0.32 0.18
C LEU A 28 -12.69 0.12 0.71
N ARG A 29 -12.02 1.02 0.00
CA ARG A 29 -10.74 1.57 0.44
C ARG A 29 -10.88 2.35 1.75
N GLU A 30 -11.94 3.16 1.87
CA GLU A 30 -12.22 3.88 3.11
C GLU A 30 -12.43 2.91 4.26
N ASP A 31 -13.19 1.85 4.03
CA ASP A 31 -13.40 0.80 5.02
C ASP A 31 -12.07 0.14 5.42
N LEU A 32 -11.21 -0.15 4.44
CA LEU A 32 -9.87 -0.70 4.71
C LEU A 32 -9.04 0.26 5.55
N VAL A 33 -9.05 1.55 5.24
CA VAL A 33 -8.30 2.56 6.00
C VAL A 33 -8.78 2.56 7.46
N GLN A 34 -10.09 2.50 7.70
CA GLN A 34 -10.64 2.45 9.05
C GLN A 34 -10.18 1.19 9.78
N GLN A 35 -10.17 0.05 9.10
CA GLN A 35 -9.69 -1.19 9.68
C GLN A 35 -8.20 -1.13 10.03
N ILE A 36 -7.40 -0.47 9.21
CA ILE A 36 -5.97 -0.29 9.48
C ILE A 36 -5.78 0.58 10.72
N PHE A 37 -6.49 1.72 10.81
CA PHE A 37 -6.38 2.58 11.98
C PHE A 37 -6.77 1.83 13.26
N LEU A 38 -7.82 1.04 13.22
CA LEU A 38 -8.23 0.24 14.37
C LEU A 38 -7.15 -0.77 14.75
N ALA A 39 -6.58 -1.46 13.76
CA ALA A 39 -5.52 -2.44 14.00
C ALA A 39 -4.27 -1.79 14.61
N VAL A 40 -3.90 -0.60 14.12
CA VAL A 40 -2.78 0.16 14.66
C VAL A 40 -3.06 0.53 16.13
N TRP A 41 -4.25 1.06 16.40
CA TRP A 41 -4.64 1.45 17.75
C TRP A 41 -4.56 0.27 18.71
N GLN A 42 -5.07 -0.89 18.29
CA GLN A 42 -5.05 -2.10 19.12
C GLN A 42 -3.63 -2.63 19.34
N ALA A 43 -2.74 -2.43 18.38
CA ALA A 43 -1.38 -2.95 18.45
C ALA A 43 -0.39 -2.02 19.17
N LEU A 44 -0.72 -0.74 19.32
CA LEU A 44 0.19 0.25 19.92
C LEU A 44 0.72 -0.15 21.30
N PRO A 45 -0.07 -0.74 22.21
CA PRO A 45 0.47 -1.16 23.50
C PRO A 45 1.60 -2.19 23.40
N SER A 46 1.69 -2.91 22.29
CA SER A 46 2.75 -3.91 22.07
C SER A 46 3.97 -3.36 21.36
N TYR A 47 3.94 -2.10 20.96
CA TYR A 47 5.04 -1.46 20.25
C TYR A 47 6.24 -1.28 21.18
N ARG A 48 7.40 -1.87 20.81
CA ARG A 48 8.61 -1.89 21.64
C ARG A 48 9.74 -1.02 21.14
N ALA A 49 9.50 -0.23 20.11
CA ALA A 49 10.50 0.65 19.50
C ALA A 49 11.74 -0.08 18.94
N ASP A 50 11.65 -1.37 18.68
CA ASP A 50 12.70 -2.15 18.00
C ASP A 50 12.85 -1.73 16.54
N ALA A 51 11.79 -1.19 15.96
CA ALA A 51 11.75 -0.59 14.64
C ALA A 51 11.11 0.79 14.77
N SER A 52 11.23 1.61 13.72
CA SER A 52 10.57 2.91 13.73
C SER A 52 9.04 2.73 13.78
N LEU A 53 8.35 3.74 14.29
CA LEU A 53 6.90 3.73 14.31
C LEU A 53 6.33 3.62 12.90
N LYS A 54 6.96 4.26 11.92
CA LYS A 54 6.59 4.17 10.51
C LYS A 54 6.63 2.70 10.03
N THR A 55 7.70 1.98 10.34
CA THR A 55 7.86 0.56 9.98
C THR A 55 6.79 -0.29 10.64
N PHE A 56 6.54 -0.06 11.93
CA PHE A 56 5.51 -0.77 12.68
C PHE A 56 4.12 -0.59 12.04
N ILE A 57 3.77 0.65 11.72
CA ILE A 57 2.49 0.98 11.10
C ILE A 57 2.38 0.40 9.69
N ALA A 58 3.45 0.52 8.89
CA ALA A 58 3.43 -0.01 7.53
C ALA A 58 3.25 -1.53 7.50
N ARG A 59 3.85 -2.24 8.46
CA ARG A 59 3.68 -3.69 8.58
C ARG A 59 2.22 -4.05 8.86
N ILE A 60 1.61 -3.35 9.80
CA ILE A 60 0.19 -3.57 10.16
C ILE A 60 -0.71 -3.25 8.96
N ALA A 61 -0.45 -2.13 8.28
CA ALA A 61 -1.23 -1.71 7.11
C ALA A 61 -1.17 -2.74 5.99
N GLN A 62 0.03 -3.23 5.67
CA GLN A 62 0.24 -4.27 4.66
C GLN A 62 -0.53 -5.54 5.01
N ASN A 63 -0.36 -6.02 6.24
CA ASN A 63 -1.01 -7.25 6.67
C ASN A 63 -2.53 -7.14 6.60
N ARG A 64 -3.06 -6.02 7.02
CA ARG A 64 -4.51 -5.80 6.97
C ARG A 64 -5.02 -5.67 5.55
N ALA A 65 -4.26 -4.99 4.69
CA ALA A 65 -4.62 -4.83 3.28
C ALA A 65 -4.64 -6.18 2.56
N ILE A 66 -3.66 -7.03 2.82
CA ILE A 66 -3.58 -8.37 2.22
C ILE A 66 -4.77 -9.22 2.67
N SER A 67 -5.09 -9.20 3.96
CA SER A 67 -6.26 -9.90 4.49
C SER A 67 -7.55 -9.42 3.83
N PHE A 68 -7.65 -8.11 3.64
CA PHE A 68 -8.81 -7.48 3.02
C PHE A 68 -9.01 -7.95 1.58
N VAL A 69 -7.97 -7.87 0.73
CA VAL A 69 -8.09 -8.28 -0.67
C VAL A 69 -8.26 -9.78 -0.82
N THR A 70 -7.66 -10.58 0.05
CA THR A 70 -7.85 -12.03 0.05
C THR A 70 -9.31 -12.38 0.34
N ARG A 71 -9.94 -11.66 1.26
CA ARG A 71 -11.37 -11.84 1.56
C ARG A 71 -12.24 -11.43 0.38
N GLN A 72 -11.90 -10.33 -0.30
CA GLN A 72 -12.63 -9.85 -1.47
C GLN A 72 -12.61 -10.86 -2.61
N ILE A 73 -11.49 -11.53 -2.83
CA ILE A 73 -11.37 -12.57 -3.86
C ILE A 73 -12.34 -13.72 -3.62
N ARG A 74 -12.64 -14.03 -2.36
CA ARG A 74 -13.55 -15.12 -1.98
C ARG A 74 -15.03 -14.74 -2.09
N GLN A 75 -15.34 -13.45 -2.23
CA GLN A 75 -16.71 -12.96 -2.37
C GLN A 75 -16.97 -12.65 -3.85
N PRO A 76 -18.17 -12.99 -4.36
CA PRO A 76 -18.50 -12.60 -5.73
C PRO A 76 -18.50 -11.07 -5.83
N PRO A 77 -18.01 -10.54 -6.95
CA PRO A 77 -18.01 -9.09 -7.13
C PRO A 77 -19.44 -8.56 -7.11
N THR A 78 -19.69 -7.65 -6.18
CA THR A 78 -20.94 -6.91 -6.12
C THR A 78 -20.74 -5.61 -6.87
N ALA A 79 -21.43 -5.48 -7.98
CA ALA A 79 -21.65 -4.24 -8.70
C ALA A 79 -20.39 -3.56 -9.26
N GLU A 80 -20.51 -3.20 -10.51
CA GLU A 80 -19.55 -2.33 -11.17
C GLU A 80 -19.45 -1.01 -10.42
N ILE A 81 -18.23 -0.68 -10.09
CA ILE A 81 -17.94 0.52 -9.37
C ILE A 81 -17.75 1.64 -10.38
N PRO A 82 -18.49 2.73 -10.21
CA PRO A 82 -18.24 3.87 -11.07
C PRO A 82 -16.80 4.34 -10.85
N GLU A 83 -16.06 4.35 -11.91
CA GLU A 83 -14.78 5.00 -11.96
C GLU A 83 -14.93 6.41 -11.45
N MET A 84 -13.95 6.89 -10.80
CA MET A 84 -13.76 8.30 -10.54
C MET A 84 -14.17 8.75 -9.17
N ILE A 85 -13.25 8.50 -8.29
CA ILE A 85 -13.05 9.52 -7.31
C ILE A 85 -11.61 9.94 -7.47
N GLU A 86 -11.45 11.15 -7.85
CA GLU A 86 -10.17 11.78 -7.78
C GLU A 86 -9.67 11.59 -6.35
N ALA A 87 -8.62 10.84 -6.19
CA ALA A 87 -7.88 10.85 -4.96
C ALA A 87 -7.66 12.31 -4.59
N GLU A 88 -8.03 12.65 -3.39
CA GLU A 88 -7.81 13.99 -2.88
C GLU A 88 -6.44 14.45 -3.28
N GLY A 89 -6.43 15.59 -3.84
CA GLY A 89 -5.56 16.04 -4.82
C GLY A 89 -4.12 16.00 -4.49
N PRO A 90 -3.36 15.71 -5.50
CA PRO A 90 -1.97 16.05 -5.51
C PRO A 90 -1.80 17.52 -5.18
N ASP A 91 -0.66 17.85 -4.66
CA ASP A 91 -0.14 19.19 -4.57
C ASP A 91 -0.58 19.94 -5.85
N PRO A 92 -1.29 21.08 -5.74
CA PRO A 92 -1.75 21.81 -6.91
C PRO A 92 -0.62 22.24 -7.86
N GLU A 93 0.62 22.21 -7.41
CA GLU A 93 1.80 22.48 -8.24
C GLU A 93 2.25 21.29 -9.07
N GLU A 94 1.69 20.11 -8.83
CA GLU A 94 2.08 18.92 -9.56
C GLU A 94 1.43 18.93 -10.95
N SER A 95 2.23 18.67 -11.98
CA SER A 95 1.71 18.67 -13.34
C SER A 95 0.70 17.53 -13.52
N ALA A 96 -0.27 17.75 -14.40
CA ALA A 96 -1.26 16.73 -14.75
C ALA A 96 -0.60 15.45 -15.28
N ILE A 97 0.57 15.58 -15.91
CA ILE A 97 1.35 14.44 -16.42
C ILE A 97 1.83 13.57 -15.26
N HIS A 98 2.40 14.17 -14.23
CA HIS A 98 2.87 13.42 -13.05
C HIS A 98 1.75 12.74 -12.30
N ALA A 99 0.59 13.40 -12.19
CA ALA A 99 -0.59 12.82 -11.56
C ALA A 99 -1.09 11.61 -12.37
N SER A 100 -1.07 11.70 -13.69
CA SER A 100 -1.46 10.63 -14.58
C SER A 100 -0.51 9.44 -14.48
N GLU A 101 0.79 9.71 -14.51
CA GLU A 101 1.82 8.66 -14.36
C GLU A 101 1.68 7.92 -13.03
N ARG A 102 1.42 8.67 -11.97
CA ARG A 102 1.23 8.08 -10.64
C ARG A 102 0.02 7.18 -10.59
N ARG A 103 -1.10 7.60 -11.18
CA ARG A 103 -2.31 6.79 -11.29
C ARG A 103 -2.04 5.48 -12.03
N MET A 104 -1.32 5.56 -13.15
CA MET A 104 -0.97 4.39 -13.94
C MET A 104 -0.11 3.42 -13.13
N LEU A 105 0.86 3.94 -12.38
CA LEU A 105 1.71 3.11 -11.53
C LEU A 105 0.91 2.42 -10.43
N VAL A 106 0.00 3.13 -9.77
CA VAL A 106 -0.84 2.57 -8.73
C VAL A 106 -1.75 1.47 -9.31
N GLU A 107 -2.36 1.72 -10.45
CA GLU A 107 -3.19 0.72 -11.12
C GLU A 107 -2.40 -0.54 -11.50
N ALA A 108 -1.20 -0.35 -12.04
CA ALA A 108 -0.34 -1.47 -12.39
C ALA A 108 0.07 -2.26 -11.14
N THR A 109 0.38 -1.55 -10.06
CA THR A 109 0.75 -2.17 -8.78
C THR A 109 -0.38 -3.06 -8.25
N ARG A 110 -1.64 -2.62 -8.37
CA ARG A 110 -2.79 -3.42 -7.95
C ARG A 110 -2.95 -4.73 -8.74
N ARG A 111 -2.40 -4.79 -9.95
CA ARG A 111 -2.46 -5.99 -10.80
C ARG A 111 -1.36 -6.99 -10.51
N LEU A 112 -0.37 -6.62 -9.73
CA LEU A 112 0.71 -7.52 -9.36
C LEU A 112 0.20 -8.61 -8.41
N PRO A 113 0.76 -9.83 -8.49
CA PRO A 113 0.54 -10.82 -7.42
C PRO A 113 0.95 -10.25 -6.06
N VAL A 114 0.28 -10.69 -5.01
CA VAL A 114 0.50 -10.14 -3.67
C VAL A 114 1.97 -10.12 -3.25
N PRO A 115 2.78 -11.19 -3.42
CA PRO A 115 4.17 -11.13 -3.01
C PRO A 115 4.99 -10.04 -3.71
N GLN A 116 4.70 -9.77 -4.97
CA GLN A 116 5.37 -8.71 -5.73
C GLN A 116 4.83 -7.34 -5.33
N ARG A 117 3.52 -7.24 -5.12
CA ARG A 117 2.87 -5.99 -4.73
C ARG A 117 3.40 -5.50 -3.39
N GLN A 118 3.57 -6.40 -2.41
CA GLN A 118 4.14 -6.06 -1.10
C GLN A 118 5.48 -5.35 -1.24
N VAL A 119 6.35 -5.88 -2.06
CA VAL A 119 7.70 -5.33 -2.24
C VAL A 119 7.64 -3.95 -2.88
N ILE A 120 6.87 -3.81 -3.96
CA ILE A 120 6.76 -2.54 -4.67
C ILE A 120 6.16 -1.46 -3.79
N VAL A 121 5.11 -1.77 -3.04
CA VAL A 121 4.47 -0.80 -2.14
C VAL A 121 5.48 -0.27 -1.12
N LEU A 122 6.27 -1.15 -0.51
CA LEU A 122 7.26 -0.73 0.48
C LEU A 122 8.41 0.07 -0.13
N ILE A 123 8.83 -0.28 -1.34
CA ILE A 123 9.85 0.51 -2.05
C ILE A 123 9.34 1.91 -2.35
N LEU A 124 8.10 2.02 -2.82
CA LEU A 124 7.51 3.33 -3.11
C LEU A 124 7.34 4.19 -1.85
N GLU A 125 7.20 3.56 -0.68
CA GLU A 125 7.13 4.29 0.58
C GLU A 125 8.50 4.62 1.17
N GLY A 126 9.58 4.28 0.47
CA GLY A 126 10.93 4.70 0.84
C GLY A 126 11.67 3.76 1.77
N PHE A 127 11.18 2.57 2.00
CA PHE A 127 11.87 1.59 2.83
C PHE A 127 13.09 1.02 2.10
N THR A 128 14.17 0.76 2.83
CA THR A 128 15.36 0.13 2.28
C THR A 128 15.13 -1.37 2.06
N TYR A 129 15.95 -1.98 1.23
CA TYR A 129 15.85 -3.43 0.97
C TYR A 129 16.03 -4.23 2.28
N GLY A 130 16.95 -3.79 3.14
CA GLY A 130 17.16 -4.43 4.44
C GLY A 130 15.91 -4.36 5.32
N GLU A 131 15.29 -3.19 5.39
CA GLU A 131 14.04 -3.00 6.12
C GLU A 131 12.93 -3.89 5.58
N ILE A 132 12.80 -3.95 4.25
CA ILE A 132 11.76 -4.77 3.60
C ILE A 132 11.98 -6.25 3.88
N SER A 133 13.23 -6.73 3.78
CA SER A 133 13.57 -8.11 4.13
C SER A 133 13.12 -8.46 5.55
N GLU A 134 13.38 -7.58 6.50
CA GLU A 134 12.96 -7.78 7.89
C GLU A 134 11.43 -7.73 8.04
N MET A 135 10.80 -6.74 7.42
CA MET A 135 9.34 -6.56 7.51
C MET A 135 8.58 -7.74 6.95
N LEU A 136 9.05 -8.30 5.85
CA LEU A 136 8.39 -9.43 5.19
C LEU A 136 8.95 -10.79 5.65
N ASN A 137 9.98 -10.78 6.47
CA ASN A 137 10.65 -11.98 6.96
C ASN A 137 11.08 -12.90 5.80
N ILE A 138 11.77 -12.32 4.81
CA ILE A 138 12.29 -13.05 3.65
C ILE A 138 13.79 -12.79 3.51
N ALA A 139 14.50 -13.75 2.93
CA ALA A 139 15.92 -13.62 2.67
C ALA A 139 16.18 -12.55 1.60
N PRO A 140 17.33 -11.87 1.62
CA PRO A 140 17.67 -10.87 0.60
C PRO A 140 17.58 -11.39 -0.84
N ASN A 141 17.92 -12.66 -1.08
CA ASN A 141 17.82 -13.28 -2.39
C ASN A 141 16.35 -13.41 -2.85
N ALA A 142 15.47 -13.76 -1.93
CA ALA A 142 14.03 -13.84 -2.22
C ALA A 142 13.47 -12.47 -2.53
N LEU A 143 13.89 -11.45 -1.78
CA LEU A 143 13.50 -10.07 -2.05
C LEU A 143 13.94 -9.64 -3.44
N ALA A 144 15.20 -9.88 -3.78
CA ALA A 144 15.75 -9.51 -5.08
C ALA A 144 14.96 -10.15 -6.23
N LEU A 145 14.59 -11.42 -6.07
CA LEU A 145 13.82 -12.13 -7.09
C LEU A 145 12.41 -11.55 -7.24
N ARG A 146 11.72 -11.30 -6.11
CA ARG A 146 10.40 -10.68 -6.13
C ARG A 146 10.44 -9.30 -6.78
N LEU A 147 11.44 -8.51 -6.44
CA LEU A 147 11.62 -7.17 -6.99
C LEU A 147 11.88 -7.21 -8.49
N SER A 148 12.75 -8.10 -8.93
CA SER A 148 13.05 -8.27 -10.36
C SER A 148 11.79 -8.64 -11.15
N ARG A 149 11.02 -9.59 -10.65
CA ARG A 149 9.77 -10.02 -11.28
C ARG A 149 8.73 -8.90 -11.28
N ALA A 150 8.64 -8.16 -10.18
CA ALA A 150 7.71 -7.04 -10.07
C ALA A 150 8.05 -5.94 -11.07
N LYS A 151 9.32 -5.57 -11.17
CA LYS A 151 9.77 -4.55 -12.12
C LYS A 151 9.51 -4.96 -13.56
N ALA A 152 9.77 -6.22 -13.90
CA ALA A 152 9.51 -6.72 -15.26
C ALA A 152 8.01 -6.68 -15.57
N ALA A 153 7.17 -7.09 -14.62
CA ALA A 153 5.71 -7.05 -14.80
C ALA A 153 5.18 -5.62 -14.93
N LEU A 154 5.66 -4.72 -14.10
CA LEU A 154 5.27 -3.30 -14.16
C LEU A 154 5.66 -2.67 -15.49
N LYS A 155 6.88 -2.90 -15.91
CA LYS A 155 7.37 -2.38 -17.20
C LYS A 155 6.48 -2.83 -18.33
N LYS A 156 6.14 -4.11 -18.37
CA LYS A 156 5.27 -4.69 -19.38
C LYS A 156 3.88 -4.06 -19.38
N MET A 157 3.30 -3.86 -18.20
CA MET A 157 1.98 -3.24 -18.06
C MET A 157 1.99 -1.78 -18.51
N LEU A 158 3.01 -1.03 -18.11
CA LEU A 158 3.12 0.39 -18.41
C LEU A 158 3.40 0.64 -19.90
N GLU A 159 4.14 -0.23 -20.56
CA GLU A 159 4.41 -0.14 -22.00
C GLU A 159 3.18 -0.42 -22.85
N ARG A 160 2.21 -1.19 -22.33
CA ARG A 160 0.99 -1.53 -23.07
C ARG A 160 -0.07 -0.43 -23.01
N THR A 161 0.10 0.54 -22.15
CA THR A 161 -0.85 1.64 -22.01
C THR A 161 -0.50 2.72 -23.03
N PRO A 162 -1.39 3.05 -23.96
CA PRO A 162 -1.14 4.09 -24.96
C PRO A 162 -1.06 5.49 -24.34
#